data_79481723dbf306b94bf2721ee096a5ab
#
_entry.id   79481723dbf306b94bf2721ee096a5ab
#
_cell.length_a   1.000
_cell.length_b   1.000
_cell.length_c   1.000
_cell.angle_alpha   90.00
_cell.angle_beta   90.00
_cell.angle_gamma   90.00
#
_symmetry.space_group_name_H-M   'P 1'
#
loop_
_entity.id
_entity.type
_entity.pdbx_description
1 polymer ?
#
loop_
_entity_poly.entity_id
_entity_poly.type
_entity_poly.pdbx_seq_one_letter_code
_entity_poly.pdbx_strand_id
1 'polypeptide(L)'
;MTALFGARYAWEQDIPVNIHFLWELEEEIGSPHFESTIKANAKEFATDTVVVSDTVWVSRARPAQPAGLRGLQGFRFSLQTGETDQHSGTAGGAARNPVTELCQVISECVDGRTGRVKIPGFYADVVPPTKRELEDLKNCGFTTKDFKRDHMFRSLRVDDPLEIMKRVWMMPTFEVHGIAGGYQGPGVKTVIPPKATAIVSCRLVPNMNPKKIVRLVTEFVKGKNPDVKVSAEHELPAYQGKTTGPYADAIRGAMKFAFGKEPVFVREGGSIGAVLSMEKVFKSDVFFLGLSLPEHGYHAPNENFDWRQAEGGMAAFADYFRRVADLGKPNSRKRL
;
A
#
# COMPACT_ATOMS: atom_id res chain seq x y z
N MET A 1 6.12 15.36 14.17
CA MET A 1 7.04 16.17 15.02
C MET A 1 8.33 16.52 14.29
N THR A 2 9.05 15.59 13.64
CA THR A 2 10.33 15.87 12.92
C THR A 2 10.22 16.97 11.87
N ALA A 3 9.17 16.97 11.04
CA ALA A 3 8.92 18.03 10.07
C ALA A 3 8.64 19.39 10.72
N LEU A 4 7.93 19.39 11.86
CA LEU A 4 7.66 20.63 12.61
C LEU A 4 8.94 21.26 13.17
N PHE A 5 9.86 20.44 13.71
CA PHE A 5 11.17 20.95 14.16
C PHE A 5 12.03 21.42 12.99
N GLY A 6 11.99 20.74 11.83
CA GLY A 6 12.64 21.21 10.61
C GLY A 6 12.08 22.55 10.12
N ALA A 7 10.77 22.76 10.20
CA ALA A 7 10.13 24.02 9.84
C ALA A 7 10.46 25.15 10.83
N ARG A 8 10.51 24.82 12.13
CA ARG A 8 10.97 25.77 13.16
C ARG A 8 12.40 26.21 12.89
N TYR A 9 13.28 25.28 12.57
CA TYR A 9 14.66 25.61 12.19
C TYR A 9 14.69 26.52 10.95
N ALA A 10 13.88 26.22 9.92
CA ALA A 10 13.81 27.02 8.71
C ALA A 10 13.37 28.46 9.02
N TRP A 11 12.38 28.64 9.91
CA TRP A 11 11.93 29.95 10.37
C TRP A 11 13.01 30.67 11.17
N GLU A 12 13.67 30.02 12.13
CA GLU A 12 14.76 30.60 12.95
C GLU A 12 15.99 31.01 12.11
N GLN A 13 16.17 30.40 10.93
CA GLN A 13 17.28 30.67 10.01
C GLN A 13 16.88 31.55 8.82
N ASP A 14 15.69 32.16 8.84
CA ASP A 14 15.16 33.00 7.77
C ASP A 14 15.22 32.34 6.38
N ILE A 15 14.99 31.02 6.31
CA ILE A 15 14.96 30.27 5.05
C ILE A 15 13.68 30.65 4.28
N PRO A 16 13.77 31.21 3.05
CA PRO A 16 12.61 31.76 2.32
C PRO A 16 11.78 30.62 1.68
N VAL A 17 11.00 29.92 2.48
CA VAL A 17 10.09 28.84 2.05
C VAL A 17 8.76 28.99 2.78
N ASN A 18 7.67 28.78 2.06
CA ASN A 18 6.34 28.69 2.65
C ASN A 18 6.05 27.24 2.99
N ILE A 19 5.61 26.96 4.21
CA ILE A 19 5.35 25.61 4.69
C ILE A 19 3.93 25.54 5.23
N HIS A 20 3.14 24.64 4.68
CA HIS A 20 1.82 24.29 5.19
C HIS A 20 1.88 22.89 5.81
N PHE A 21 1.30 22.74 6.99
CA PHE A 21 1.09 21.43 7.62
C PHE A 21 -0.36 21.03 7.47
N LEU A 22 -0.58 19.88 6.86
CA LEU A 22 -1.89 19.26 6.76
C LEU A 22 -1.85 17.93 7.52
N TRP A 23 -2.55 17.86 8.65
CA TRP A 23 -2.66 16.67 9.47
C TRP A 23 -3.99 15.99 9.23
N GLU A 24 -3.92 14.79 8.72
CA GLU A 24 -5.06 13.92 8.45
C GLU A 24 -5.21 12.95 9.61
N LEU A 25 -6.42 12.86 10.19
CA LEU A 25 -6.70 12.08 11.39
C LEU A 25 -7.67 10.92 11.16
N GLU A 26 -8.09 10.70 9.91
CA GLU A 26 -9.02 9.64 9.51
C GLU A 26 -8.37 8.63 8.55
N GLU A 27 -7.03 8.64 8.41
CA GLU A 27 -6.33 7.82 7.42
C GLU A 27 -6.63 6.33 7.62
N GLU A 28 -6.61 5.84 8.86
CA GLU A 28 -6.82 4.45 9.23
C GLU A 28 -8.24 3.92 8.95
N ILE A 29 -9.20 4.81 8.73
CA ILE A 29 -10.56 4.47 8.32
C ILE A 29 -10.84 4.81 6.85
N GLY A 30 -9.78 5.10 6.05
CA GLY A 30 -9.86 5.37 4.61
C GLY A 30 -10.15 6.81 4.23
N SER A 31 -9.88 7.78 5.12
CA SER A 31 -9.93 9.23 4.84
C SER A 31 -11.27 9.73 4.23
N PRO A 32 -12.44 9.39 4.80
CA PRO A 32 -13.74 9.62 4.16
C PRO A 32 -14.04 11.10 3.88
N HIS A 33 -13.52 12.02 4.67
CA HIS A 33 -13.78 13.46 4.54
C HIS A 33 -12.61 14.24 3.93
N PHE A 34 -11.46 13.61 3.73
CA PHE A 34 -10.22 14.28 3.33
C PHE A 34 -10.34 15.01 1.98
N GLU A 35 -10.78 14.31 0.92
CA GLU A 35 -10.89 14.93 -0.42
C GLU A 35 -11.84 16.12 -0.43
N SER A 36 -12.97 16.05 0.27
CA SER A 36 -13.91 17.16 0.37
C SER A 36 -13.31 18.37 1.12
N THR A 37 -12.57 18.09 2.20
CA THR A 37 -11.91 19.12 3.01
C THR A 37 -10.84 19.88 2.22
N ILE A 38 -9.94 19.16 1.54
CA ILE A 38 -8.88 19.81 0.76
C ILE A 38 -9.43 20.53 -0.48
N LYS A 39 -10.53 20.05 -1.08
CA LYS A 39 -11.22 20.77 -2.17
C LYS A 39 -11.82 22.08 -1.71
N ALA A 40 -12.47 22.11 -0.55
CA ALA A 40 -13.07 23.32 0.01
C ALA A 40 -12.02 24.40 0.32
N ASN A 41 -10.79 23.98 0.66
CA ASN A 41 -9.70 24.88 1.05
C ASN A 41 -8.54 24.89 0.02
N ALA A 42 -8.79 24.48 -1.22
CA ALA A 42 -7.74 24.27 -2.23
C ALA A 42 -6.90 25.52 -2.53
N LYS A 43 -7.46 26.73 -2.38
CA LYS A 43 -6.73 27.98 -2.58
C LYS A 43 -5.75 28.26 -1.44
N GLU A 44 -6.13 27.94 -0.21
CA GLU A 44 -5.31 28.12 0.99
C GLU A 44 -4.14 27.14 0.99
N PHE A 45 -4.37 25.89 0.53
CA PHE A 45 -3.36 24.82 0.45
C PHE A 45 -2.64 24.77 -0.90
N ALA A 46 -2.76 25.81 -1.75
CA ALA A 46 -2.01 25.84 -3.01
C ALA A 46 -0.50 25.69 -2.74
N THR A 47 0.16 24.74 -3.42
CA THR A 47 1.55 24.40 -3.17
C THR A 47 2.26 23.93 -4.43
N ASP A 48 3.56 24.12 -4.51
CA ASP A 48 4.40 23.62 -5.61
C ASP A 48 4.69 22.12 -5.49
N THR A 49 4.68 21.58 -4.27
CA THR A 49 4.96 20.16 -4.00
C THR A 49 4.34 19.74 -2.67
N VAL A 50 4.02 18.47 -2.57
CA VAL A 50 3.53 17.83 -1.34
C VAL A 50 4.56 16.81 -0.86
N VAL A 51 4.80 16.76 0.44
CA VAL A 51 5.62 15.70 1.07
C VAL A 51 4.80 14.97 2.11
N VAL A 52 4.63 13.68 1.89
CA VAL A 52 3.99 12.75 2.84
C VAL A 52 5.06 12.07 3.68
N SER A 53 4.94 12.16 4.99
CA SER A 53 5.90 11.57 5.94
C SER A 53 5.34 10.33 6.63
N ASP A 54 4.66 9.50 5.87
CA ASP A 54 4.00 8.29 6.35
C ASP A 54 4.36 7.09 5.47
N THR A 55 5.63 6.69 5.55
CA THR A 55 6.15 5.51 4.84
C THR A 55 7.29 4.86 5.62
N VAL A 56 7.57 3.59 5.28
CA VAL A 56 8.54 2.74 5.98
C VAL A 56 9.77 2.50 5.09
N TRP A 57 10.96 2.59 5.66
CA TRP A 57 12.17 2.13 4.98
C TRP A 57 12.20 0.61 4.90
N VAL A 58 12.94 0.11 3.93
CA VAL A 58 13.10 -1.34 3.74
C VAL A 58 13.98 -1.96 4.83
N SER A 59 14.96 -1.20 5.29
CA SER A 59 15.85 -1.58 6.39
C SER A 59 16.54 -0.36 6.98
N ARG A 60 17.04 -0.48 8.20
CA ARG A 60 17.88 0.54 8.84
C ARG A 60 19.20 0.77 8.10
N ALA A 61 19.63 -0.17 7.30
CA ALA A 61 20.94 -0.12 6.65
C ALA A 61 21.05 0.99 5.59
N ARG A 62 19.91 1.39 5.00
CA ARG A 62 19.87 2.38 3.93
C ARG A 62 18.55 3.14 3.89
N PRO A 63 18.57 4.48 3.79
CA PRO A 63 17.37 5.26 3.56
C PRO A 63 16.63 4.80 2.32
N ALA A 64 15.30 4.82 2.36
CA ALA A 64 14.47 4.49 1.22
C ALA A 64 13.46 5.61 0.96
N GLN A 65 13.26 5.92 -0.32
CA GLN A 65 12.26 6.86 -0.78
C GLN A 65 11.23 6.07 -1.60
N PRO A 66 10.04 5.82 -1.07
CA PRO A 66 8.96 5.22 -1.85
C PRO A 66 8.57 6.12 -3.03
N ALA A 67 8.35 5.50 -4.17
CA ALA A 67 7.92 6.17 -5.39
C ALA A 67 6.63 5.56 -5.96
N GLY A 68 5.98 4.70 -5.21
CA GLY A 68 4.72 4.09 -5.59
C GLY A 68 4.09 3.33 -4.45
N LEU A 69 2.76 3.37 -4.44
CA LEU A 69 1.91 2.67 -3.48
C LEU A 69 1.01 1.70 -4.25
N ARG A 70 0.74 0.53 -3.68
CA ARG A 70 -0.25 -0.36 -4.27
C ARG A 70 -1.66 0.17 -4.02
N GLY A 71 -2.55 -0.09 -4.97
CA GLY A 71 -3.99 0.09 -4.81
C GLY A 71 -4.62 -1.09 -4.09
N LEU A 72 -5.91 -0.97 -3.84
CA LEU A 72 -6.73 -1.98 -3.19
C LEU A 72 -8.09 -2.08 -3.90
N GLN A 73 -8.54 -3.29 -4.14
CA GLN A 73 -9.92 -3.59 -4.54
C GLN A 73 -10.44 -4.73 -3.67
N GLY A 74 -11.40 -4.42 -2.81
CA GLY A 74 -12.06 -5.39 -1.95
C GLY A 74 -13.26 -6.04 -2.64
N PHE A 75 -13.60 -7.26 -2.20
CA PHE A 75 -14.76 -8.00 -2.64
C PHE A 75 -15.36 -8.81 -1.50
N ARG A 76 -16.66 -8.98 -1.57
CA ARG A 76 -17.42 -9.97 -0.80
C ARG A 76 -18.08 -10.95 -1.76
N PHE A 77 -17.76 -12.23 -1.59
CA PHE A 77 -18.46 -13.34 -2.27
C PHE A 77 -19.47 -13.92 -1.30
N SER A 78 -20.69 -14.14 -1.75
CA SER A 78 -21.71 -14.80 -0.93
C SER A 78 -22.49 -15.80 -1.76
N LEU A 79 -22.76 -16.95 -1.17
CA LEU A 79 -23.54 -18.02 -1.74
C LEU A 79 -24.56 -18.49 -0.72
N GLN A 80 -25.82 -18.54 -1.14
CA GLN A 80 -26.92 -19.11 -0.36
C GLN A 80 -27.51 -20.26 -1.15
N THR A 81 -27.58 -21.44 -0.52
CA THR A 81 -28.09 -22.69 -1.15
C THR A 81 -29.27 -23.27 -0.39
N GLY A 82 -29.66 -22.65 0.72
CA GLY A 82 -30.81 -23.08 1.55
C GLY A 82 -31.26 -21.96 2.49
N GLU A 83 -32.21 -22.25 3.35
CA GLU A 83 -32.76 -21.30 4.32
C GLU A 83 -32.35 -21.62 5.77
N THR A 84 -32.07 -22.91 6.06
CA THR A 84 -31.73 -23.39 7.39
C THR A 84 -30.63 -24.43 7.33
N ASP A 85 -29.91 -24.62 8.46
CA ASP A 85 -28.97 -25.72 8.64
C ASP A 85 -29.66 -27.07 8.37
N GLN A 86 -29.00 -27.96 7.62
CA GLN A 86 -29.48 -29.32 7.35
C GLN A 86 -28.55 -30.35 7.99
N HIS A 87 -29.11 -31.44 8.50
CA HIS A 87 -28.31 -32.56 9.02
C HIS A 87 -27.59 -33.27 7.85
N SER A 88 -26.23 -33.31 7.92
CA SER A 88 -25.44 -33.89 6.81
C SER A 88 -25.67 -35.39 6.60
N GLY A 89 -26.11 -36.12 7.61
CA GLY A 89 -26.48 -37.53 7.49
C GLY A 89 -27.77 -37.79 6.73
N THR A 90 -28.67 -36.79 6.70
CA THR A 90 -29.98 -36.90 5.99
C THR A 90 -29.98 -36.23 4.63
N ALA A 91 -29.15 -35.19 4.43
CA ALA A 91 -29.14 -34.36 3.22
C ALA A 91 -27.80 -34.36 2.49
N GLY A 92 -26.73 -34.87 3.11
CA GLY A 92 -25.39 -34.93 2.54
C GLY A 92 -25.35 -35.73 1.23
N GLY A 93 -24.58 -35.23 0.26
CA GLY A 93 -24.52 -35.83 -1.08
C GLY A 93 -25.63 -35.31 -2.05
N ALA A 94 -26.76 -34.86 -1.50
CA ALA A 94 -27.85 -34.24 -2.31
C ALA A 94 -27.88 -32.71 -2.15
N ALA A 95 -27.76 -32.21 -0.89
CA ALA A 95 -27.77 -30.78 -0.65
C ALA A 95 -26.41 -30.14 -1.07
N ARG A 96 -26.51 -28.99 -1.69
CA ARG A 96 -25.34 -28.15 -2.01
C ARG A 96 -24.77 -27.58 -0.73
N ASN A 97 -23.43 -27.59 -0.62
CA ASN A 97 -22.74 -27.00 0.52
C ASN A 97 -22.05 -25.68 0.09
N PRO A 98 -22.56 -24.52 0.52
CA PRO A 98 -22.04 -23.23 0.04
C PRO A 98 -20.61 -22.96 0.50
N VAL A 99 -20.15 -23.53 1.62
CA VAL A 99 -18.75 -23.41 2.07
C VAL A 99 -17.82 -24.12 1.10
N THR A 100 -18.15 -25.38 0.74
CA THR A 100 -17.35 -26.17 -0.21
C THR A 100 -17.29 -25.49 -1.58
N GLU A 101 -18.43 -25.02 -2.07
CA GLU A 101 -18.51 -24.34 -3.38
C GLU A 101 -17.74 -23.02 -3.41
N LEU A 102 -17.79 -22.20 -2.35
CA LEU A 102 -16.97 -20.99 -2.26
C LEU A 102 -15.48 -21.30 -2.19
N CYS A 103 -15.07 -22.32 -1.43
CA CYS A 103 -13.68 -22.77 -1.40
C CYS A 103 -13.20 -23.17 -2.80
N GLN A 104 -14.02 -23.87 -3.56
CA GLN A 104 -13.71 -24.24 -4.94
C GLN A 104 -13.57 -23.02 -5.83
N VAL A 105 -14.50 -22.07 -5.80
CA VAL A 105 -14.44 -20.83 -6.58
C VAL A 105 -13.18 -20.04 -6.25
N ILE A 106 -12.83 -19.91 -4.98
CA ILE A 106 -11.59 -19.24 -4.53
C ILE A 106 -10.36 -19.96 -5.08
N SER A 107 -10.34 -21.29 -5.01
CA SER A 107 -9.22 -22.08 -5.53
C SER A 107 -9.08 -21.99 -7.06
N GLU A 108 -10.16 -21.67 -7.76
CA GLU A 108 -10.14 -21.33 -9.21
C GLU A 108 -9.59 -19.91 -9.45
N CYS A 109 -9.81 -18.96 -8.53
CA CYS A 109 -9.30 -17.59 -8.67
C CYS A 109 -7.79 -17.50 -8.44
N VAL A 110 -7.27 -18.24 -7.47
CA VAL A 110 -5.86 -18.16 -7.06
C VAL A 110 -5.28 -19.54 -6.75
N ASP A 111 -4.03 -19.74 -7.15
CA ASP A 111 -3.26 -20.92 -6.75
C ASP A 111 -2.70 -20.72 -5.34
N GLY A 112 -3.17 -21.49 -4.38
CA GLY A 112 -2.79 -21.37 -2.96
C GLY A 112 -1.31 -21.62 -2.67
N ARG A 113 -0.61 -22.41 -3.50
CA ARG A 113 0.81 -22.75 -3.32
C ARG A 113 1.71 -21.65 -3.85
N THR A 114 1.44 -21.16 -5.05
CA THR A 114 2.27 -20.16 -5.74
C THR A 114 1.83 -18.73 -5.50
N GLY A 115 0.57 -18.51 -5.10
CA GLY A 115 -0.07 -17.19 -5.00
C GLY A 115 -0.43 -16.59 -6.36
N ARG A 116 -0.29 -17.35 -7.47
CA ARG A 116 -0.61 -16.86 -8.80
C ARG A 116 -2.13 -16.74 -8.99
N VAL A 117 -2.60 -15.57 -9.40
CA VAL A 117 -4.00 -15.36 -9.78
C VAL A 117 -4.24 -16.02 -11.13
N LYS A 118 -5.31 -16.83 -11.20
CA LYS A 118 -5.65 -17.63 -12.37
C LYS A 118 -6.72 -16.98 -13.26
N ILE A 119 -7.22 -15.82 -12.87
CA ILE A 119 -8.23 -15.06 -13.61
C ILE A 119 -7.61 -14.54 -14.92
N PRO A 120 -8.15 -14.90 -16.09
CA PRO A 120 -7.64 -14.42 -17.38
C PRO A 120 -7.62 -12.89 -17.45
N GLY A 121 -6.54 -12.33 -17.99
CA GLY A 121 -6.38 -10.88 -18.12
C GLY A 121 -5.99 -10.11 -16.85
N PHE A 122 -5.93 -10.78 -15.68
CA PHE A 122 -5.61 -10.13 -14.40
C PHE A 122 -4.26 -9.39 -14.41
N TYR A 123 -3.25 -9.93 -15.09
CA TYR A 123 -1.90 -9.36 -15.18
C TYR A 123 -1.66 -8.51 -16.43
N ALA A 124 -2.69 -8.29 -17.29
CA ALA A 124 -2.50 -7.69 -18.61
C ALA A 124 -1.93 -6.25 -18.55
N ASP A 125 -2.24 -5.52 -17.50
CA ASP A 125 -1.81 -4.12 -17.35
C ASP A 125 -0.59 -3.94 -16.42
N VAL A 126 0.01 -5.04 -15.96
CA VAL A 126 1.17 -5.00 -15.07
C VAL A 126 2.40 -4.59 -15.87
N VAL A 127 3.03 -3.50 -15.46
CA VAL A 127 4.30 -3.03 -16.03
C VAL A 127 5.46 -3.68 -15.29
N PRO A 128 6.35 -4.39 -15.98
CA PRO A 128 7.54 -4.96 -15.36
C PRO A 128 8.43 -3.87 -14.75
N PRO A 129 9.15 -4.18 -13.66
CA PRO A 129 10.13 -3.25 -13.10
C PRO A 129 11.27 -2.99 -14.07
N THR A 130 11.75 -1.75 -14.07
CA THR A 130 12.91 -1.34 -14.85
C THR A 130 14.21 -1.95 -14.28
N LYS A 131 15.28 -1.95 -15.08
CA LYS A 131 16.61 -2.41 -14.61
C LYS A 131 17.07 -1.61 -13.39
N ARG A 132 16.85 -0.28 -13.39
CA ARG A 132 17.21 0.60 -12.28
C ARG A 132 16.45 0.25 -11.01
N GLU A 133 15.13 0.06 -11.08
CA GLU A 133 14.33 -0.36 -9.94
C GLU A 133 14.83 -1.69 -9.35
N LEU A 134 15.19 -2.66 -10.20
CA LEU A 134 15.76 -3.94 -9.73
C LEU A 134 17.13 -3.77 -9.06
N GLU A 135 17.96 -2.85 -9.53
CA GLU A 135 19.24 -2.52 -8.88
C GLU A 135 19.03 -1.81 -7.53
N ASP A 136 18.11 -0.87 -7.46
CA ASP A 136 17.75 -0.21 -6.20
C ASP A 136 17.23 -1.22 -5.18
N LEU A 137 16.38 -2.16 -5.57
CA LEU A 137 15.91 -3.25 -4.71
C LEU A 137 17.06 -4.12 -4.18
N LYS A 138 18.01 -4.50 -5.02
CA LYS A 138 19.18 -5.29 -4.59
C LYS A 138 20.05 -4.56 -3.57
N ASN A 139 20.04 -3.22 -3.62
CA ASN A 139 20.88 -2.37 -2.79
C ASN A 139 20.16 -1.74 -1.59
N CYS A 140 18.86 -2.06 -1.36
CA CYS A 140 18.06 -1.45 -0.29
C CYS A 140 18.35 -2.03 1.11
N GLY A 141 19.11 -3.12 1.18
CA GLY A 141 19.45 -3.77 2.46
C GLY A 141 18.40 -4.76 2.96
N PHE A 142 17.42 -5.14 2.12
CA PHE A 142 16.43 -6.15 2.44
C PHE A 142 17.07 -7.54 2.59
N THR A 143 16.68 -8.26 3.64
CA THR A 143 17.02 -9.67 3.80
C THR A 143 15.77 -10.51 4.12
N THR A 144 15.69 -11.70 3.61
CA THR A 144 14.59 -12.64 3.93
C THR A 144 14.53 -12.96 5.42
N LYS A 145 15.70 -13.01 6.08
CA LYS A 145 15.80 -13.26 7.52
C LYS A 145 15.13 -12.15 8.33
N ASP A 146 15.44 -10.89 8.03
CA ASP A 146 14.87 -9.75 8.73
C ASP A 146 13.37 -9.66 8.44
N PHE A 147 12.96 -9.83 7.19
CA PHE A 147 11.55 -9.85 6.80
C PHE A 147 10.73 -10.92 7.56
N LYS A 148 11.28 -12.12 7.70
CA LYS A 148 10.64 -13.18 8.52
C LYS A 148 10.54 -12.80 9.98
N ARG A 149 11.61 -12.22 10.55
CA ARG A 149 11.66 -11.81 11.97
C ARG A 149 10.65 -10.70 12.25
N ASP A 150 10.68 -9.65 11.45
CA ASP A 150 9.93 -8.41 11.69
C ASP A 150 8.41 -8.62 11.51
N HIS A 151 8.03 -9.53 10.62
CA HIS A 151 6.63 -9.95 10.42
C HIS A 151 6.24 -11.24 11.16
N MET A 152 7.12 -11.82 11.96
CA MET A 152 6.92 -13.07 12.69
C MET A 152 6.45 -14.25 11.81
N PHE A 153 6.90 -14.31 10.55
CA PHE A 153 6.54 -15.40 9.64
C PHE A 153 7.29 -16.70 9.96
N ARG A 154 6.57 -17.81 10.03
CA ARG A 154 7.16 -19.16 10.13
C ARG A 154 7.68 -19.65 8.80
N SER A 155 7.00 -19.34 7.70
CA SER A 155 7.35 -19.76 6.34
C SER A 155 6.89 -18.70 5.32
N LEU A 156 7.53 -18.71 4.16
CA LEU A 156 7.18 -17.90 3.00
C LEU A 156 6.97 -18.79 1.78
N ARG A 157 6.28 -18.28 0.77
CA ARG A 157 6.13 -18.97 -0.53
C ARG A 157 7.44 -19.00 -1.31
N VAL A 158 8.33 -18.04 -1.07
CA VAL A 158 9.63 -17.88 -1.72
C VAL A 158 10.64 -17.38 -0.70
N ASP A 159 11.91 -17.75 -0.85
CA ASP A 159 13.00 -17.34 0.04
C ASP A 159 14.00 -16.37 -0.64
N ASP A 160 13.93 -16.17 -1.96
CA ASP A 160 14.75 -15.21 -2.69
C ASP A 160 14.34 -13.78 -2.32
N PRO A 161 15.25 -12.94 -1.80
CA PRO A 161 14.94 -11.58 -1.35
C PRO A 161 14.34 -10.71 -2.45
N LEU A 162 14.89 -10.78 -3.67
CA LEU A 162 14.42 -9.98 -4.79
C LEU A 162 13.01 -10.39 -5.24
N GLU A 163 12.74 -11.69 -5.24
CA GLU A 163 11.42 -12.21 -5.59
C GLU A 163 10.38 -11.84 -4.53
N ILE A 164 10.74 -11.85 -3.23
CA ILE A 164 9.86 -11.38 -2.16
C ILE A 164 9.48 -9.90 -2.41
N MET A 165 10.47 -9.03 -2.60
CA MET A 165 10.25 -7.60 -2.84
C MET A 165 9.39 -7.35 -4.08
N LYS A 166 9.65 -8.06 -5.19
CA LYS A 166 8.82 -7.99 -6.40
C LYS A 166 7.37 -8.34 -6.10
N ARG A 167 7.11 -9.41 -5.37
CA ARG A 167 5.76 -9.86 -5.02
C ARG A 167 5.04 -8.88 -4.10
N VAL A 168 5.74 -8.33 -3.12
CA VAL A 168 5.14 -7.42 -2.13
C VAL A 168 4.88 -6.04 -2.71
N TRP A 169 5.73 -5.55 -3.64
CA TRP A 169 5.66 -4.14 -4.07
C TRP A 169 5.30 -3.94 -5.55
N MET A 170 5.60 -4.91 -6.42
CA MET A 170 5.52 -4.72 -7.87
C MET A 170 4.55 -5.65 -8.58
N MET A 171 3.95 -6.59 -7.84
CA MET A 171 2.99 -7.53 -8.40
C MET A 171 1.63 -7.39 -7.71
N PRO A 172 0.54 -7.55 -8.46
CA PRO A 172 -0.79 -7.61 -7.87
C PRO A 172 -0.98 -8.95 -7.15
N THR A 173 -1.88 -8.94 -6.15
CA THR A 173 -2.23 -10.14 -5.38
C THR A 173 -3.75 -10.35 -5.35
N PHE A 174 -4.15 -11.55 -4.98
CA PHE A 174 -5.51 -11.91 -4.60
C PHE A 174 -5.43 -12.61 -3.25
N GLU A 175 -5.90 -11.94 -2.20
CA GLU A 175 -5.78 -12.42 -0.82
C GLU A 175 -7.15 -12.70 -0.23
N VAL A 176 -7.26 -13.81 0.51
CA VAL A 176 -8.47 -14.20 1.22
C VAL A 176 -8.32 -13.81 2.69
N HIS A 177 -9.19 -12.93 3.17
CA HIS A 177 -9.15 -12.43 4.54
C HIS A 177 -9.98 -13.24 5.52
N GLY A 178 -11.02 -13.88 5.01
CA GLY A 178 -11.89 -14.72 5.83
C GLY A 178 -12.94 -15.45 5.01
N ILE A 179 -13.33 -16.61 5.53
CA ILE A 179 -14.47 -17.40 5.05
C ILE A 179 -15.35 -17.68 6.26
N ALA A 180 -16.62 -17.30 6.16
CA ALA A 180 -17.62 -17.53 7.20
C ALA A 180 -18.76 -18.37 6.65
N GLY A 181 -19.17 -19.38 7.43
CA GLY A 181 -20.27 -20.30 7.11
C GLY A 181 -20.10 -21.61 7.88
N GLY A 182 -21.19 -22.25 8.16
CA GLY A 182 -21.20 -23.49 8.96
C GLY A 182 -20.93 -23.29 10.44
N TYR A 183 -20.77 -24.38 11.15
CA TYR A 183 -20.53 -24.38 12.57
C TYR A 183 -19.08 -24.07 12.92
N GLN A 184 -18.87 -23.14 13.84
CA GLN A 184 -17.56 -22.70 14.31
C GLN A 184 -17.37 -22.82 15.84
N GLY A 185 -18.32 -23.45 16.52
CA GLY A 185 -18.24 -23.68 17.97
C GLY A 185 -17.38 -24.91 18.33
N PRO A 186 -17.24 -25.24 19.62
CA PRO A 186 -16.48 -26.38 20.07
C PRO A 186 -17.14 -27.71 19.66
N GLY A 187 -16.32 -28.71 19.36
CA GLY A 187 -16.76 -30.04 18.94
C GLY A 187 -17.17 -30.11 17.45
N VAL A 188 -17.83 -31.20 17.09
CA VAL A 188 -18.29 -31.44 15.70
C VAL A 188 -19.81 -31.37 15.65
N LYS A 189 -20.35 -30.46 14.83
CA LYS A 189 -21.77 -30.42 14.49
C LYS A 189 -21.95 -30.80 13.00
N THR A 190 -22.66 -31.88 12.76
CA THR A 190 -22.81 -32.48 11.43
C THR A 190 -23.87 -31.75 10.59
N VAL A 191 -23.61 -30.48 10.24
CA VAL A 191 -24.54 -29.63 9.50
C VAL A 191 -24.01 -29.23 8.14
N ILE A 192 -24.93 -29.02 7.19
CA ILE A 192 -24.71 -28.30 5.95
C ILE A 192 -25.35 -26.93 6.12
N PRO A 193 -24.56 -25.84 6.12
CA PRO A 193 -25.12 -24.50 6.33
C PRO A 193 -25.91 -24.01 5.11
N PRO A 194 -26.88 -23.11 5.29
CA PRO A 194 -27.63 -22.56 4.18
C PRO A 194 -26.87 -21.51 3.40
N LYS A 195 -25.84 -20.91 3.99
CA LYS A 195 -25.12 -19.76 3.43
C LYS A 195 -23.63 -19.78 3.82
N ALA A 196 -22.81 -19.24 2.93
CA ALA A 196 -21.42 -18.91 3.22
C ALA A 196 -21.02 -17.58 2.59
N THR A 197 -20.02 -16.91 3.16
CA THR A 197 -19.44 -15.67 2.65
C THR A 197 -17.92 -15.74 2.69
N ALA A 198 -17.26 -15.11 1.71
CA ALA A 198 -15.82 -14.89 1.74
C ALA A 198 -15.50 -13.41 1.52
N ILE A 199 -14.52 -12.92 2.25
CA ILE A 199 -13.97 -11.56 2.10
C ILE A 199 -12.61 -11.72 1.46
N VAL A 200 -12.41 -11.07 0.31
CA VAL A 200 -11.18 -11.15 -0.47
C VAL A 200 -10.77 -9.75 -0.92
N SER A 201 -9.49 -9.54 -1.18
CA SER A 201 -9.04 -8.33 -1.83
C SER A 201 -7.94 -8.59 -2.85
N CYS A 202 -7.81 -7.66 -3.80
CA CYS A 202 -6.72 -7.59 -4.74
C CYS A 202 -5.88 -6.36 -4.41
N ARG A 203 -4.57 -6.55 -4.15
CA ARG A 203 -3.64 -5.43 -4.23
C ARG A 203 -3.34 -5.17 -5.69
N LEU A 204 -3.43 -3.91 -6.10
CA LEU A 204 -3.25 -3.47 -7.47
C LEU A 204 -1.90 -2.74 -7.60
N VAL A 205 -1.28 -2.84 -8.78
CA VAL A 205 -0.06 -2.09 -9.09
C VAL A 205 -0.36 -0.98 -10.10
N PRO A 206 0.52 0.01 -10.29
CA PRO A 206 0.32 1.08 -11.27
C PRO A 206 -0.12 0.56 -12.64
N ASN A 207 -0.99 1.31 -13.32
CA ASN A 207 -1.69 1.00 -14.56
C ASN A 207 -2.85 -0.02 -14.46
N MET A 208 -3.01 -0.72 -13.35
CA MET A 208 -4.19 -1.55 -13.17
C MET A 208 -5.41 -0.68 -12.82
N ASN A 209 -6.48 -0.82 -13.60
CA ASN A 209 -7.73 -0.12 -13.37
C ASN A 209 -8.63 -0.95 -12.43
N PRO A 210 -9.00 -0.44 -11.24
CA PRO A 210 -9.85 -1.17 -10.30
C PRO A 210 -11.17 -1.63 -10.92
N LYS A 211 -11.83 -0.81 -11.73
CA LYS A 211 -13.08 -1.16 -12.39
C LYS A 211 -12.93 -2.33 -13.38
N LYS A 212 -11.78 -2.38 -14.09
CA LYS A 212 -11.46 -3.53 -14.94
C LYS A 212 -11.28 -4.79 -14.10
N ILE A 213 -10.61 -4.69 -12.94
CA ILE A 213 -10.43 -5.82 -12.03
C ILE A 213 -11.75 -6.29 -11.44
N VAL A 214 -12.64 -5.37 -11.04
CA VAL A 214 -14.01 -5.73 -10.61
C VAL A 214 -14.73 -6.54 -11.69
N ARG A 215 -14.68 -6.09 -12.93
CA ARG A 215 -15.30 -6.81 -14.05
C ARG A 215 -14.71 -8.21 -14.23
N LEU A 216 -13.37 -8.31 -14.31
CA LEU A 216 -12.68 -9.59 -14.52
C LEU A 216 -12.97 -10.60 -13.41
N VAL A 217 -12.93 -10.17 -12.15
CA VAL A 217 -13.22 -11.03 -10.99
C VAL A 217 -14.69 -11.46 -11.02
N THR A 218 -15.60 -10.53 -11.25
CA THR A 218 -17.04 -10.83 -11.25
C THR A 218 -17.43 -11.79 -12.36
N GLU A 219 -16.96 -11.54 -13.59
CA GLU A 219 -17.23 -12.39 -14.75
C GLU A 219 -16.64 -13.79 -14.55
N PHE A 220 -15.42 -13.87 -14.03
CA PHE A 220 -14.77 -15.16 -13.78
C PHE A 220 -15.50 -15.97 -12.70
N VAL A 221 -15.82 -15.36 -11.57
CA VAL A 221 -16.53 -16.02 -10.46
C VAL A 221 -17.89 -16.51 -10.92
N LYS A 222 -18.67 -15.67 -11.62
CA LYS A 222 -19.96 -16.06 -12.19
C LYS A 222 -19.85 -17.18 -13.23
N GLY A 223 -18.77 -17.18 -14.01
CA GLY A 223 -18.50 -18.25 -14.97
C GLY A 223 -18.17 -19.60 -14.29
N LYS A 224 -17.71 -19.58 -13.03
CA LYS A 224 -17.42 -20.79 -12.24
C LYS A 224 -18.63 -21.25 -11.42
N ASN A 225 -19.34 -20.30 -10.84
CA ASN A 225 -20.59 -20.57 -10.12
C ASN A 225 -21.51 -19.34 -10.25
N PRO A 226 -22.56 -19.42 -11.08
CA PRO A 226 -23.47 -18.30 -11.37
C PRO A 226 -24.28 -17.84 -10.16
N ASP A 227 -24.45 -18.67 -9.15
CA ASP A 227 -25.20 -18.36 -7.92
C ASP A 227 -24.38 -17.56 -6.91
N VAL A 228 -23.05 -17.46 -7.08
CA VAL A 228 -22.22 -16.63 -6.22
C VAL A 228 -22.47 -15.15 -6.52
N LYS A 229 -22.92 -14.42 -5.50
CA LYS A 229 -23.05 -12.97 -5.54
C LYS A 229 -21.70 -12.34 -5.23
N VAL A 230 -21.23 -11.44 -6.09
CA VAL A 230 -19.99 -10.68 -5.94
C VAL A 230 -20.37 -9.23 -5.71
N SER A 231 -19.95 -8.68 -4.56
CA SER A 231 -20.01 -7.25 -4.25
C SER A 231 -18.60 -6.68 -4.25
N ALA A 232 -18.38 -5.57 -4.95
CA ALA A 232 -17.11 -4.82 -4.89
C ALA A 232 -17.17 -3.82 -3.72
N GLU A 233 -16.10 -3.76 -2.95
CA GLU A 233 -15.96 -2.91 -1.74
C GLU A 233 -14.56 -2.27 -1.76
N HIS A 234 -14.40 -1.08 -1.18
CA HIS A 234 -13.11 -0.42 -0.95
C HIS A 234 -12.23 -0.30 -2.22
N GLU A 235 -12.63 0.55 -3.14
CA GLU A 235 -11.85 0.87 -4.34
C GLU A 235 -10.79 1.93 -4.02
N LEU A 236 -9.52 1.61 -4.25
CA LEU A 236 -8.41 2.54 -4.17
C LEU A 236 -7.41 2.25 -5.29
N PRO A 237 -7.23 3.17 -6.26
CA PRO A 237 -6.23 3.01 -7.32
C PRO A 237 -4.81 2.98 -6.76
N ALA A 238 -3.89 2.35 -7.49
CA ALA A 238 -2.47 2.41 -7.19
C ALA A 238 -1.91 3.80 -7.52
N TYR A 239 -0.90 4.23 -6.77
CA TYR A 239 -0.19 5.48 -7.02
C TYR A 239 1.21 5.20 -7.55
N GLN A 240 1.66 6.01 -8.50
CA GLN A 240 3.05 6.05 -8.95
C GLN A 240 3.49 7.50 -9.07
N GLY A 241 4.37 7.91 -8.18
CA GLY A 241 4.96 9.23 -8.17
C GLY A 241 6.23 9.34 -9.02
N LYS A 242 6.74 10.54 -9.10
CA LYS A 242 8.00 10.85 -9.80
C LYS A 242 9.21 10.44 -8.95
N THR A 243 10.25 9.94 -9.62
CA THR A 243 11.55 9.60 -9.02
C THR A 243 12.66 10.57 -9.42
N THR A 244 12.34 11.55 -10.26
CA THR A 244 13.27 12.53 -10.79
C THR A 244 12.70 13.94 -10.74
N GLY A 245 13.54 14.94 -10.90
CA GLY A 245 13.17 16.33 -10.84
C GLY A 245 13.64 17.03 -9.59
N PRO A 246 13.54 18.37 -9.52
CA PRO A 246 14.18 19.17 -8.50
C PRO A 246 13.72 18.84 -7.07
N TYR A 247 12.45 18.56 -6.85
CA TYR A 247 11.92 18.20 -5.54
C TYR A 247 12.31 16.78 -5.11
N ALA A 248 12.34 15.82 -6.06
CA ALA A 248 12.88 14.48 -5.79
C ALA A 248 14.36 14.54 -5.41
N ASP A 249 15.14 15.37 -6.11
CA ASP A 249 16.55 15.59 -5.82
C ASP A 249 16.77 16.28 -4.47
N ALA A 250 15.90 17.22 -4.10
CA ALA A 250 15.92 17.86 -2.80
C ALA A 250 15.71 16.86 -1.66
N ILE A 251 14.73 15.97 -1.77
CA ILE A 251 14.50 14.91 -0.77
C ILE A 251 15.69 13.95 -0.69
N ARG A 252 16.19 13.46 -1.84
CA ARG A 252 17.37 12.58 -1.84
C ARG A 252 18.58 13.22 -1.18
N GLY A 253 18.85 14.47 -1.52
CA GLY A 253 19.94 15.24 -0.93
C GLY A 253 19.78 15.41 0.57
N ALA A 254 18.58 15.70 1.05
CA ALA A 254 18.26 15.87 2.45
C ALA A 254 18.40 14.54 3.24
N MET A 255 17.90 13.44 2.71
CA MET A 255 18.08 12.12 3.31
C MET A 255 19.56 11.72 3.35
N LYS A 256 20.30 11.97 2.27
CA LYS A 256 21.76 11.72 2.25
C LYS A 256 22.50 12.56 3.28
N PHE A 257 22.15 13.84 3.41
CA PHE A 257 22.73 14.73 4.42
C PHE A 257 22.49 14.20 5.83
N ALA A 258 21.26 13.85 6.16
CA ALA A 258 20.87 13.46 7.50
C ALA A 258 21.35 12.05 7.91
N PHE A 259 21.38 11.10 6.97
CA PHE A 259 21.67 9.69 7.27
C PHE A 259 22.99 9.18 6.66
N GLY A 260 23.74 10.04 5.96
CA GLY A 260 25.06 9.74 5.43
C GLY A 260 25.10 8.81 4.22
N LYS A 261 23.94 8.36 3.72
CA LYS A 261 23.83 7.44 2.58
C LYS A 261 22.79 7.92 1.58
N GLU A 262 23.08 7.72 0.31
CA GLU A 262 22.12 7.96 -0.78
C GLU A 262 20.90 7.04 -0.61
N PRO A 263 19.67 7.58 -0.57
CA PRO A 263 18.48 6.74 -0.51
C PRO A 263 18.30 5.95 -1.79
N VAL A 264 17.66 4.78 -1.69
CA VAL A 264 17.20 4.00 -2.82
C VAL A 264 15.74 4.28 -3.10
N PHE A 265 15.35 4.20 -4.38
CA PHE A 265 13.94 4.19 -4.72
C PHE A 265 13.35 2.81 -4.50
N VAL A 266 12.21 2.79 -3.82
CA VAL A 266 11.44 1.57 -3.58
C VAL A 266 9.97 1.81 -3.93
N ARG A 267 9.18 0.75 -3.97
CA ARG A 267 7.71 0.85 -3.93
C ARG A 267 7.23 0.36 -2.58
N GLU A 268 6.05 0.74 -2.19
CA GLU A 268 5.47 0.30 -0.95
C GLU A 268 4.24 -0.59 -1.20
N GLY A 269 4.08 -1.58 -0.33
CA GLY A 269 2.98 -2.54 -0.43
C GLY A 269 1.65 -2.01 0.08
N GLY A 270 1.69 -0.97 0.91
CA GLY A 270 0.54 -0.29 1.46
C GLY A 270 -0.14 0.67 0.48
N SER A 271 -1.22 1.28 0.93
CA SER A 271 -2.02 2.24 0.16
C SER A 271 -2.32 3.43 1.06
N ILE A 272 -2.16 4.65 0.56
CA ILE A 272 -2.51 5.89 1.26
C ILE A 272 -3.48 6.67 0.38
N GLY A 273 -4.77 6.64 0.73
CA GLY A 273 -5.84 7.24 -0.07
C GLY A 273 -5.71 8.75 -0.24
N ALA A 274 -5.23 9.42 0.79
CA ALA A 274 -4.98 10.86 0.81
C ALA A 274 -4.04 11.33 -0.31
N VAL A 275 -3.05 10.52 -0.71
CA VAL A 275 -2.06 10.86 -1.76
C VAL A 275 -2.74 11.16 -3.09
N LEU A 276 -3.66 10.29 -3.53
CA LEU A 276 -4.39 10.49 -4.79
C LEU A 276 -5.27 11.73 -4.75
N SER A 277 -5.89 12.00 -3.60
CA SER A 277 -6.71 13.19 -3.41
C SER A 277 -5.87 14.47 -3.47
N MET A 278 -4.70 14.49 -2.85
CA MET A 278 -3.78 15.63 -2.89
C MET A 278 -3.27 15.89 -4.31
N GLU A 279 -2.81 14.87 -5.03
CA GLU A 279 -2.34 15.01 -6.41
C GLU A 279 -3.45 15.60 -7.30
N LYS A 280 -4.67 15.08 -7.18
CA LYS A 280 -5.84 15.51 -7.96
C LYS A 280 -6.24 16.96 -7.67
N VAL A 281 -6.25 17.36 -6.39
CA VAL A 281 -6.74 18.68 -5.96
C VAL A 281 -5.70 19.75 -6.12
N PHE A 282 -4.47 19.51 -5.68
CA PHE A 282 -3.39 20.50 -5.73
C PHE A 282 -2.70 20.56 -7.08
N LYS A 283 -2.83 19.52 -7.91
CA LYS A 283 -2.14 19.38 -9.20
C LYS A 283 -0.62 19.50 -9.09
N SER A 284 -0.10 19.12 -7.93
CA SER A 284 1.31 19.15 -7.57
C SER A 284 1.83 17.75 -7.37
N ASP A 285 3.11 17.54 -7.63
CA ASP A 285 3.75 16.23 -7.40
C ASP A 285 3.77 15.90 -5.90
N VAL A 286 3.43 14.68 -5.57
CA VAL A 286 3.50 14.15 -4.21
C VAL A 286 4.74 13.27 -4.08
N PHE A 287 5.55 13.56 -3.07
CA PHE A 287 6.75 12.80 -2.72
C PHE A 287 6.63 12.24 -1.31
N PHE A 288 7.53 11.30 -0.99
CA PHE A 288 7.57 10.68 0.32
C PHE A 288 8.90 10.96 1.02
N LEU A 289 8.85 11.36 2.27
CA LEU A 289 9.98 11.43 3.20
C LEU A 289 9.58 10.70 4.48
N GLY A 290 9.46 9.37 4.38
CA GLY A 290 9.18 8.51 5.51
C GLY A 290 10.41 8.23 6.35
N LEU A 291 10.21 7.95 7.62
CA LEU A 291 11.27 7.75 8.61
C LEU A 291 11.09 6.46 9.40
N SER A 292 9.93 5.81 9.29
CA SER A 292 9.66 4.57 10.01
C SER A 292 10.54 3.42 9.51
N LEU A 293 10.77 2.44 10.38
CA LEU A 293 11.54 1.23 10.10
C LEU A 293 10.66 -0.01 10.36
N PRO A 294 10.94 -1.15 9.72
CA PRO A 294 10.17 -2.37 9.94
C PRO A 294 10.12 -2.79 11.41
N GLU A 295 11.22 -2.61 12.15
CA GLU A 295 11.32 -2.93 13.56
C GLU A 295 10.57 -1.98 14.51
N HIS A 296 10.01 -0.88 13.99
CA HIS A 296 9.15 0.01 14.79
C HIS A 296 7.78 -0.59 15.09
N GLY A 297 7.43 -1.72 14.47
CA GLY A 297 6.19 -2.46 14.76
C GLY A 297 4.94 -1.78 14.24
N TYR A 298 5.00 -1.26 13.01
CA TYR A 298 3.89 -0.58 12.34
C TYR A 298 2.60 -1.40 12.38
N HIS A 299 1.51 -0.83 12.87
CA HIS A 299 0.21 -1.48 13.14
C HIS A 299 0.29 -2.68 14.12
N ALA A 300 1.31 -2.74 14.98
CA ALA A 300 1.50 -3.81 15.93
C ALA A 300 1.52 -3.30 17.38
N PRO A 301 1.27 -4.18 18.37
CA PRO A 301 1.50 -3.81 19.78
C PRO A 301 2.94 -3.34 20.01
N ASN A 302 3.09 -2.31 20.86
CA ASN A 302 4.36 -1.66 21.17
C ASN A 302 5.00 -0.95 19.97
N GLU A 303 4.21 -0.45 19.04
CA GLU A 303 4.69 0.45 17.99
C GLU A 303 5.50 1.58 18.61
N ASN A 304 6.64 1.89 18.03
CA ASN A 304 7.59 2.85 18.57
C ASN A 304 8.29 3.62 17.45
N PHE A 305 9.02 4.68 17.85
CA PHE A 305 9.83 5.46 16.94
C PHE A 305 11.12 5.84 17.64
N ASP A 306 12.26 5.39 17.13
CA ASP A 306 13.54 5.56 17.81
C ASP A 306 14.15 6.96 17.61
N TRP A 307 14.99 7.35 18.59
CA TRP A 307 15.59 8.67 18.62
C TRP A 307 16.49 8.96 17.40
N ARG A 308 17.22 7.97 16.89
CA ARG A 308 18.10 8.16 15.74
C ARG A 308 17.30 8.54 14.48
N GLN A 309 16.13 7.90 14.30
CA GLN A 309 15.21 8.26 13.20
C GLN A 309 14.59 9.64 13.44
N ALA A 310 14.28 9.99 14.68
CA ALA A 310 13.76 11.32 15.02
C ALA A 310 14.80 12.42 14.77
N GLU A 311 16.02 12.26 15.25
CA GLU A 311 17.13 13.20 15.05
C GLU A 311 17.47 13.36 13.56
N GLY A 312 17.67 12.24 12.86
CA GLY A 312 17.92 12.24 11.43
C GLY A 312 16.76 12.86 10.64
N GLY A 313 15.51 12.60 11.05
CA GLY A 313 14.32 13.21 10.45
C GLY A 313 14.26 14.72 10.61
N MET A 314 14.60 15.25 11.77
CA MET A 314 14.68 16.70 12.00
C MET A 314 15.74 17.34 11.08
N ALA A 315 16.91 16.73 10.99
CA ALA A 315 17.99 17.18 10.10
C ALA A 315 17.59 17.09 8.62
N ALA A 316 16.92 16.00 8.21
CA ALA A 316 16.43 15.82 6.85
C ALA A 316 15.42 16.87 6.46
N PHE A 317 14.42 17.17 7.30
CA PHE A 317 13.43 18.20 6.99
C PHE A 317 14.03 19.59 6.96
N ALA A 318 14.95 19.93 7.87
CA ALA A 318 15.66 21.21 7.87
C ALA A 318 16.44 21.42 6.54
N ASP A 319 17.22 20.41 6.12
CA ASP A 319 17.97 20.47 4.86
C ASP A 319 17.04 20.43 3.62
N TYR A 320 15.93 19.69 3.69
CA TYR A 320 14.93 19.68 2.63
C TYR A 320 14.33 21.06 2.39
N PHE A 321 13.89 21.75 3.44
CA PHE A 321 13.34 23.10 3.31
C PHE A 321 14.34 24.10 2.74
N ARG A 322 15.61 24.01 3.16
CA ARG A 322 16.68 24.81 2.57
C ARG A 322 16.87 24.54 1.07
N ARG A 323 16.89 23.26 0.67
CA ARG A 323 17.00 22.88 -0.74
C ARG A 323 15.82 23.35 -1.59
N VAL A 324 14.62 23.28 -1.05
CA VAL A 324 13.41 23.79 -1.73
C VAL A 324 13.48 25.30 -1.90
N ALA A 325 13.91 26.05 -0.87
CA ALA A 325 14.13 27.48 -0.97
C ALA A 325 15.16 27.86 -2.06
N ASP A 326 16.20 27.04 -2.23
CA ASP A 326 17.22 27.25 -3.27
C ASP A 326 16.66 27.05 -4.70
N LEU A 327 15.62 26.24 -4.89
CA LEU A 327 14.94 26.08 -6.19
C LEU A 327 14.20 27.34 -6.64
N GLY A 328 13.68 28.12 -5.70
CA GLY A 328 12.98 29.38 -5.97
C GLY A 328 13.92 30.56 -6.30
N LYS A 329 15.24 30.43 -6.12
CA LYS A 329 16.18 31.49 -6.47
C LYS A 329 16.34 31.59 -7.98
N PRO A 330 16.29 32.81 -8.56
CA PRO A 330 16.55 33.02 -9.98
C PRO A 330 17.93 32.44 -10.34
N ASN A 331 17.99 31.60 -11.37
CA ASN A 331 19.24 30.99 -11.82
C ASN A 331 20.25 32.10 -12.16
N SER A 332 21.24 32.33 -11.33
CA SER A 332 22.37 33.22 -11.57
C SER A 332 23.30 32.76 -12.73
N ARG A 333 22.96 31.62 -13.38
CA ARG A 333 23.71 31.01 -14.47
C ARG A 333 23.20 31.30 -15.89
N LYS A 334 22.27 32.27 -16.08
CA LYS A 334 21.93 32.80 -17.41
C LYS A 334 22.32 34.28 -17.52
N ARG A 335 23.56 34.59 -17.24
CA ARG A 335 24.25 35.80 -17.74
C ARG A 335 25.67 35.38 -18.10
N LEU A 336 25.80 34.87 -19.27
CA LEU A 336 27.01 34.97 -20.14
C LEU A 336 26.55 34.75 -21.57
#